data_9c5dfd92a10a9a36d8b4a117902980f4
#
_entry.id   9c5dfd92a10a9a36d8b4a117902980f4
#
_cell.length_a   1.000
_cell.length_b   1.000
_cell.length_c   1.000
_cell.angle_alpha   90.00
_cell.angle_beta   90.00
_cell.angle_gamma   90.00
#
_symmetry.space_group_name_H-M   'P 1'
#
loop_
_entity.id
_entity.type
_entity.pdbx_description
1 polymer ?
#
loop_
_entity_poly.entity_id
_entity_poly.type
_entity_poly.pdbx_seq_one_letter_code
_entity_poly.pdbx_strand_id
1 'polypeptide(L)'
;MTKLVTLIGAPTDIGAGTRGASMGPEALRVADLAAILQGHGVDVQDRGNLIGPSNPWLPPVNGYRHLAEVVAWNHAVHDAVFTELQQARLPILLGGDHCLGIGSIAAVARHCRAAGKKLRVLWLDAHADFNTNQLTPS
;
A
#
# COMPACT_ATOMS: atom_id res chain seq x y z
N MET A 1 22.30 -9.73 11.45
CA MET A 1 22.03 -9.54 10.01
C MET A 1 21.00 -8.43 9.90
N THR A 2 21.36 -7.32 9.30
CA THR A 2 20.45 -6.21 8.99
C THR A 2 19.39 -6.72 8.00
N LYS A 3 18.11 -6.53 8.30
CA LYS A 3 17.05 -6.91 7.36
C LYS A 3 17.07 -5.91 6.20
N LEU A 4 17.07 -6.41 4.98
CA LEU A 4 16.90 -5.57 3.81
C LEU A 4 15.47 -5.01 3.78
N VAL A 5 15.36 -3.70 3.75
CA VAL A 5 14.10 -2.99 3.52
C VAL A 5 13.88 -2.82 2.02
N THR A 6 12.67 -3.05 1.57
CA THR A 6 12.29 -2.82 0.17
C THR A 6 11.19 -1.78 0.09
N LEU A 7 11.41 -0.74 -0.72
CA LEU A 7 10.41 0.30 -0.99
C LEU A 7 9.61 -0.11 -2.22
N ILE A 8 8.29 -0.09 -2.11
CA ILE A 8 7.36 -0.44 -3.19
C ILE A 8 6.39 0.72 -3.36
N GLY A 9 6.43 1.39 -4.50
CA GLY A 9 5.50 2.47 -4.80
C GLY A 9 4.17 1.95 -5.36
N ALA A 10 3.06 2.53 -4.91
CA ALA A 10 1.73 2.30 -5.46
C ALA A 10 1.04 3.65 -5.74
N PRO A 11 1.40 4.32 -6.86
CA PRO A 11 0.99 5.68 -7.18
C PRO A 11 -0.44 5.73 -7.71
N THR A 12 -1.41 5.59 -6.83
CA THR A 12 -2.83 5.66 -7.20
C THR A 12 -3.65 6.48 -6.24
N ASP A 13 -4.70 7.09 -6.74
CA ASP A 13 -5.78 7.76 -6.01
C ASP A 13 -7.14 7.15 -6.38
N ILE A 14 -7.12 5.84 -6.63
CA ILE A 14 -8.25 5.10 -7.22
C ILE A 14 -9.51 5.12 -6.35
N GLY A 15 -9.38 5.06 -5.04
CA GLY A 15 -10.50 5.14 -4.09
C GLY A 15 -10.79 6.57 -3.61
N ALA A 16 -9.88 7.51 -3.86
CA ALA A 16 -10.04 8.89 -3.40
C ALA A 16 -11.09 9.68 -4.19
N GLY A 17 -11.72 10.65 -3.53
CA GLY A 17 -12.63 11.59 -4.17
C GLY A 17 -11.92 12.72 -4.92
N THR A 18 -10.63 12.91 -4.67
CA THR A 18 -9.79 13.98 -5.23
C THR A 18 -8.45 13.43 -5.68
N ARG A 19 -7.81 14.13 -6.63
CA ARG A 19 -6.45 13.79 -7.07
C ARG A 19 -5.41 14.23 -6.04
N GLY A 20 -4.27 13.55 -6.05
CA GLY A 20 -3.09 13.96 -5.30
C GLY A 20 -2.37 12.83 -4.58
N ALA A 21 -3.09 11.88 -4.01
CA ALA A 21 -2.49 10.76 -3.30
C ALA A 21 -1.51 9.94 -4.16
N SER A 22 -1.77 9.86 -5.47
CA SER A 22 -0.88 9.20 -6.44
C SER A 22 0.53 9.78 -6.52
N MET A 23 0.77 11.01 -6.04
CA MET A 23 2.09 11.61 -5.97
C MET A 23 2.93 11.10 -4.79
N GLY A 24 2.32 10.42 -3.82
CA GLY A 24 2.96 10.02 -2.56
C GLY A 24 4.28 9.28 -2.74
N PRO A 25 4.38 8.23 -3.57
CA PRO A 25 5.64 7.50 -3.76
C PRO A 25 6.79 8.39 -4.25
N GLU A 26 6.53 9.24 -5.24
CA GLU A 26 7.56 10.15 -5.77
C GLU A 26 7.91 11.27 -4.79
N ALA A 27 6.92 11.79 -4.07
CA ALA A 27 7.18 12.81 -3.04
C ALA A 27 8.13 12.28 -1.94
N LEU A 28 7.93 11.03 -1.52
CA LEU A 28 8.80 10.38 -0.52
C LEU A 28 10.21 10.09 -1.07
N ARG A 29 10.33 9.77 -2.37
CA ARG A 29 11.63 9.61 -3.02
C ARG A 29 12.37 10.95 -3.13
N VAL A 30 11.69 12.00 -3.53
CA VAL A 30 12.25 13.37 -3.58
C VAL A 30 12.67 13.87 -2.19
N ALA A 31 11.97 13.41 -1.14
CA ALA A 31 12.36 13.67 0.26
C ALA A 31 13.51 12.75 0.75
N ASP A 32 14.18 12.03 -0.13
CA ASP A 32 15.34 11.16 0.16
C ASP A 32 15.08 10.07 1.20
N LEU A 33 13.85 9.50 1.23
CA LEU A 33 13.49 8.44 2.18
C LEU A 33 14.53 7.30 2.21
N ALA A 34 15.01 6.84 1.06
CA ALA A 34 15.99 5.77 0.97
C ALA A 34 17.32 6.15 1.66
N ALA A 35 17.84 7.36 1.39
CA ALA A 35 19.07 7.86 1.98
C ALA A 35 18.93 8.07 3.50
N ILE A 36 17.77 8.54 3.96
CA ILE A 36 17.47 8.70 5.38
C ILE A 36 17.52 7.34 6.08
N LEU A 37 16.87 6.32 5.55
CA LEU A 37 16.89 4.97 6.11
C LEU A 37 18.30 4.37 6.12
N GLN A 38 19.06 4.56 5.03
CA GLN A 38 20.46 4.15 4.94
C GLN A 38 21.35 4.85 5.99
N GLY A 39 21.10 6.14 6.22
CA GLY A 39 21.77 6.91 7.27
C GLY A 39 21.54 6.36 8.69
N HIS A 40 20.43 5.66 8.91
CA HIS A 40 20.13 4.91 10.14
C HIS A 40 20.67 3.46 10.14
N GLY A 41 21.51 3.09 9.19
CA GLY A 41 22.14 1.76 9.13
C GLY A 41 21.23 0.66 8.58
N VAL A 42 20.20 1.04 7.83
CA VAL A 42 19.27 0.10 7.19
C VAL A 42 19.66 -0.12 5.74
N ASP A 43 19.78 -1.37 5.30
CA ASP A 43 19.93 -1.69 3.90
C ASP A 43 18.60 -1.47 3.17
N VAL A 44 18.61 -0.68 2.09
CA VAL A 44 17.39 -0.31 1.36
C VAL A 44 17.52 -0.63 -0.11
N GLN A 45 16.48 -1.22 -0.68
CA GLN A 45 16.31 -1.42 -2.11
C GLN A 45 14.97 -0.85 -2.58
N ASP A 46 14.99 0.10 -3.52
CA ASP A 46 13.77 0.60 -4.16
C ASP A 46 13.37 -0.32 -5.32
N ARG A 47 12.13 -0.80 -5.30
CA ARG A 47 11.53 -1.64 -6.34
C ARG A 47 10.83 -0.84 -7.42
N GLY A 48 10.80 0.48 -7.29
CA GLY A 48 10.01 1.34 -8.17
C GLY A 48 8.52 1.28 -7.88
N ASN A 49 7.74 1.65 -8.88
CA ASN A 49 6.30 1.71 -8.79
C ASN A 49 5.64 0.47 -9.40
N LEU A 50 4.61 0.00 -8.73
CA LEU A 50 3.68 -0.97 -9.28
C LEU A 50 2.90 -0.34 -10.44
N ILE A 51 2.48 -1.19 -11.36
CA ILE A 51 1.60 -0.83 -12.45
C ILE A 51 0.21 -1.38 -12.16
N GLY A 52 -0.78 -0.52 -12.27
CA GLY A 52 -2.18 -0.88 -12.06
C GLY A 52 -3.10 -0.05 -12.96
N PRO A 53 -4.42 -0.31 -12.92
CA PRO A 53 -5.37 0.44 -13.73
C PRO A 53 -5.34 1.92 -13.36
N SER A 54 -5.50 2.77 -14.37
CA SER A 54 -5.68 4.20 -14.16
C SER A 54 -7.04 4.50 -13.56
N ASN A 55 -7.12 5.61 -12.80
CA ASN A 55 -8.37 6.06 -12.22
C ASN A 55 -9.31 6.54 -13.34
N PRO A 56 -10.50 5.92 -13.54
CA PRO A 56 -11.43 6.30 -14.58
C PRO A 56 -12.23 7.57 -14.27
N TRP A 57 -12.20 8.04 -13.03
CA TRP A 57 -12.95 9.22 -12.54
C TRP A 57 -14.46 9.15 -12.82
N LEU A 58 -15.02 7.96 -12.74
CA LEU A 58 -16.44 7.72 -12.89
C LEU A 58 -17.19 7.91 -11.56
N PRO A 59 -18.49 8.21 -11.61
CA PRO A 59 -19.34 8.21 -10.43
C PRO A 59 -19.32 6.85 -9.71
N PRO A 60 -19.51 6.83 -8.38
CA PRO A 60 -19.64 5.59 -7.63
C PRO A 60 -20.84 4.76 -8.09
N VAL A 61 -20.72 3.42 -8.02
CA VAL A 61 -21.79 2.48 -8.36
C VAL A 61 -22.11 1.63 -7.12
N ASN A 62 -23.37 1.60 -6.72
CA ASN A 62 -23.85 0.85 -5.54
C ASN A 62 -23.07 1.19 -4.25
N GLY A 63 -22.67 2.44 -4.07
CA GLY A 63 -21.91 2.89 -2.92
C GLY A 63 -20.42 2.52 -2.93
N TYR A 64 -19.88 2.11 -4.07
CA TYR A 64 -18.45 1.83 -4.24
C TYR A 64 -17.85 2.67 -5.36
N ARG A 65 -16.67 3.22 -5.10
CA ARG A 65 -15.86 3.95 -6.08
C ARG A 65 -14.87 2.98 -6.73
N HIS A 66 -14.96 2.82 -8.06
CA HIS A 66 -14.00 2.08 -8.90
C HIS A 66 -13.62 0.70 -8.34
N LEU A 67 -14.60 -0.07 -7.85
CA LEU A 67 -14.37 -1.31 -7.11
C LEU A 67 -13.46 -2.30 -7.86
N ALA A 68 -13.64 -2.45 -9.16
CA ALA A 68 -12.83 -3.37 -9.97
C ALA A 68 -11.35 -2.95 -10.01
N GLU A 69 -11.10 -1.66 -10.18
CA GLU A 69 -9.75 -1.09 -10.22
C GLU A 69 -9.09 -1.14 -8.84
N VAL A 70 -9.84 -0.85 -7.77
CA VAL A 70 -9.37 -0.99 -6.38
C VAL A 70 -8.97 -2.44 -6.10
N VAL A 71 -9.76 -3.41 -6.53
CA VAL A 71 -9.44 -4.84 -6.39
C VAL A 71 -8.16 -5.19 -7.14
N ALA A 72 -8.00 -4.73 -8.38
CA ALA A 72 -6.81 -4.98 -9.17
C ALA A 72 -5.54 -4.39 -8.53
N TRP A 73 -5.59 -3.15 -8.03
CA TRP A 73 -4.50 -2.53 -7.29
C TRP A 73 -4.16 -3.31 -6.02
N ASN A 74 -5.15 -3.75 -5.25
CA ASN A 74 -4.92 -4.51 -4.03
C ASN A 74 -4.31 -5.90 -4.29
N HIS A 75 -4.66 -6.55 -5.40
CA HIS A 75 -3.97 -7.77 -5.82
C HIS A 75 -2.49 -7.51 -6.15
N ALA A 76 -2.19 -6.46 -6.93
CA ALA A 76 -0.81 -6.10 -7.25
C ALA A 76 0.02 -5.79 -6.00
N VAL A 77 -0.54 -5.01 -5.07
CA VAL A 77 0.10 -4.70 -3.78
C VAL A 77 0.30 -5.97 -2.95
N HIS A 78 -0.74 -6.81 -2.83
CA HIS A 78 -0.63 -8.07 -2.09
C HIS A 78 0.52 -8.93 -2.61
N ASP A 79 0.59 -9.14 -3.92
CA ASP A 79 1.58 -10.04 -4.52
C ASP A 79 3.01 -9.48 -4.38
N ALA A 80 3.19 -8.18 -4.56
CA ALA A 80 4.48 -7.52 -4.38
C ALA A 80 4.95 -7.62 -2.91
N VAL A 81 4.11 -7.24 -1.95
CA VAL A 81 4.42 -7.30 -0.52
C VAL A 81 4.69 -8.74 -0.09
N PHE A 82 3.86 -9.70 -0.51
CA PHE A 82 4.04 -11.10 -0.16
C PHE A 82 5.35 -11.67 -0.70
N THR A 83 5.72 -11.31 -1.92
CA THR A 83 7.00 -11.72 -2.54
C THR A 83 8.21 -11.27 -1.72
N GLU A 84 8.22 -10.02 -1.26
CA GLU A 84 9.32 -9.52 -0.44
C GLU A 84 9.38 -10.22 0.93
N LEU A 85 8.23 -10.47 1.54
CA LEU A 85 8.15 -11.21 2.81
C LEU A 85 8.66 -12.65 2.68
N GLN A 86 8.39 -13.32 1.57
CA GLN A 86 8.91 -14.68 1.30
C GLN A 86 10.44 -14.70 1.18
N GLN A 87 11.04 -13.59 0.77
CA GLN A 87 12.50 -13.41 0.69
C GLN A 87 13.11 -12.88 2.00
N ALA A 88 12.35 -12.94 3.10
CA ALA A 88 12.74 -12.43 4.42
C ALA A 88 13.14 -10.93 4.43
N ARG A 89 12.60 -10.14 3.50
CA ARG A 89 12.76 -8.69 3.43
C ARG A 89 11.62 -7.98 4.15
N LEU A 90 11.85 -6.73 4.52
CA LEU A 90 10.84 -5.88 5.15
C LEU A 90 10.28 -4.90 4.11
N PRO A 91 9.08 -5.14 3.56
CA PRO A 91 8.48 -4.22 2.61
C PRO A 91 7.94 -2.98 3.29
N ILE A 92 8.19 -1.81 2.69
CA ILE A 92 7.53 -0.54 2.98
C ILE A 92 6.75 -0.16 1.73
N LEU A 93 5.44 -0.16 1.83
CA LEU A 93 4.56 0.31 0.77
C LEU A 93 4.48 1.84 0.83
N LEU A 94 4.90 2.49 -0.24
CA LEU A 94 4.74 3.93 -0.43
C LEU A 94 3.41 4.15 -1.16
N GLY A 95 2.40 4.52 -0.44
CA GLY A 95 1.09 4.78 -1.00
C GLY A 95 1.00 6.22 -1.51
N GLY A 96 0.04 6.38 -2.06
CA GLY A 96 -1.22 6.54 -2.67
C GLY A 96 -2.35 6.55 -1.66
N ASP A 97 -3.41 6.08 -2.16
CA ASP A 97 -4.68 5.97 -1.46
C ASP A 97 -4.61 4.91 -0.35
N HIS A 98 -5.25 5.15 0.81
CA HIS A 98 -5.19 4.21 1.91
C HIS A 98 -5.99 2.91 1.67
N CYS A 99 -6.85 2.85 0.66
CA CYS A 99 -7.50 1.59 0.25
C CYS A 99 -6.49 0.48 -0.09
N LEU A 100 -5.25 0.83 -0.44
CA LEU A 100 -4.14 -0.09 -0.66
C LEU A 100 -3.72 -0.88 0.59
N GLY A 101 -4.12 -0.39 1.77
CA GLY A 101 -3.92 -1.09 3.04
C GLY A 101 -4.53 -2.49 3.05
N ILE A 102 -5.62 -2.72 2.32
CA ILE A 102 -6.28 -4.02 2.20
C ILE A 102 -5.29 -5.07 1.65
N GLY A 103 -4.65 -4.77 0.53
CA GLY A 103 -3.69 -5.68 -0.11
C GLY A 103 -2.46 -5.94 0.73
N SER A 104 -1.85 -4.89 1.30
CA SER A 104 -0.64 -5.02 2.11
C SER A 104 -0.89 -5.80 3.41
N ILE A 105 -1.98 -5.49 4.13
CA ILE A 105 -2.34 -6.20 5.37
C ILE A 105 -2.68 -7.68 5.07
N ALA A 106 -3.41 -7.95 3.98
CA ALA A 106 -3.72 -9.31 3.56
C ALA A 106 -2.47 -10.14 3.26
N ALA A 107 -1.46 -9.55 2.60
CA ALA A 107 -0.17 -10.18 2.34
C ALA A 107 0.57 -10.56 3.62
N VAL A 108 0.65 -9.61 4.58
CA VAL A 108 1.30 -9.86 5.88
C VAL A 108 0.51 -10.90 6.67
N ALA A 109 -0.83 -10.85 6.66
CA ALA A 109 -1.68 -11.83 7.33
C ALA A 109 -1.45 -13.25 6.77
N ARG A 110 -1.35 -13.38 5.45
CA ARG A 110 -1.02 -14.64 4.78
C ARG A 110 0.35 -15.17 5.20
N HIS A 111 1.37 -14.30 5.22
CA HIS A 111 2.72 -14.65 5.65
C HIS A 111 2.75 -15.09 7.11
N CYS A 112 2.13 -14.34 8.02
CA CYS A 112 2.04 -14.69 9.44
C CYS A 112 1.34 -16.03 9.66
N ARG A 113 0.24 -16.28 8.95
CA ARG A 113 -0.50 -17.55 9.04
C ARG A 113 0.35 -18.73 8.60
N ALA A 114 1.07 -18.60 7.48
CA ALA A 114 1.98 -19.63 6.99
C ALA A 114 3.12 -19.93 7.99
N ALA A 115 3.53 -18.94 8.77
CA ALA A 115 4.58 -19.06 9.80
C ALA A 115 4.02 -19.44 11.20
N GLY A 116 2.73 -19.72 11.34
CA GLY A 116 2.10 -19.98 12.64
C GLY A 116 2.09 -18.79 13.60
N LYS A 117 2.22 -17.57 13.08
CA LYS A 117 2.28 -16.34 13.86
C LYS A 117 0.95 -15.58 13.84
N LYS A 118 0.70 -14.83 14.91
CA LYS A 118 -0.42 -13.87 14.96
C LYS A 118 0.01 -12.53 14.34
N LEU A 119 -0.90 -11.90 13.58
CA LEU A 119 -0.74 -10.54 13.09
C LEU A 119 -1.29 -9.57 14.13
N ARG A 120 -0.58 -8.46 14.34
CA ARG A 120 -1.08 -7.26 15.00
C ARG A 120 -0.90 -6.10 14.04
N VAL A 121 -1.96 -5.34 13.80
CA VAL A 121 -1.96 -4.15 12.96
C VAL A 121 -2.03 -2.92 13.87
N LEU A 122 -1.16 -1.95 13.62
CA LEU A 122 -1.29 -0.59 14.15
C LEU A 122 -1.73 0.29 12.99
N TRP A 123 -2.92 0.88 13.12
CA TRP A 123 -3.47 1.81 12.13
C TRP A 123 -3.36 3.22 12.70
N LEU A 124 -2.46 4.02 12.15
CA LEU A 124 -2.20 5.39 12.57
C LEU A 124 -2.84 6.34 11.57
N ASP A 125 -4.04 6.77 11.87
CA ASP A 125 -4.85 7.65 11.03
C ASP A 125 -5.57 8.69 11.88
N ALA A 126 -5.88 9.84 11.29
CA ALA A 126 -6.67 10.89 11.93
C ALA A 126 -8.17 10.53 12.01
N HIS A 127 -8.61 9.56 11.21
CA HIS A 127 -10.00 9.13 11.11
C HIS A 127 -10.16 7.69 11.60
N ALA A 128 -11.37 7.31 11.96
CA ALA A 128 -11.66 5.98 12.49
C ALA A 128 -11.80 4.89 11.41
N ASP A 129 -11.99 5.27 10.14
CA ASP A 129 -12.09 4.41 8.95
C ASP A 129 -13.11 3.25 9.05
N PHE A 130 -14.20 3.46 9.76
CA PHE A 130 -15.29 2.49 9.88
C PHE A 130 -16.54 2.85 9.05
N ASN A 131 -16.32 3.61 7.98
CA ASN A 131 -17.38 3.92 7.04
C ASN A 131 -17.88 2.67 6.30
N THR A 132 -19.15 2.72 5.90
CA THR A 132 -19.76 1.70 5.06
C THR A 132 -20.09 2.32 3.69
N ASN A 133 -20.34 1.49 2.71
CA ASN A 133 -20.78 1.92 1.37
C ASN A 133 -22.13 2.67 1.35
N GLN A 134 -22.84 2.73 2.49
CA GLN A 134 -24.03 3.55 2.66
C GLN A 134 -23.72 4.97 3.14
N LEU A 135 -22.54 5.17 3.76
CA LEU A 135 -22.12 6.45 4.32
C LEU A 135 -21.18 7.22 3.39
N THR A 136 -20.30 6.51 2.70
CA THR A 136 -19.33 7.07 1.77
C THR A 136 -18.99 6.08 0.66
N PRO A 137 -18.74 6.54 -0.56
CA PRO A 137 -18.31 5.69 -1.67
C PRO A 137 -16.79 5.41 -1.70
N SER A 138 -16.01 5.94 -0.75
CA SER A 138 -14.55 5.74 -0.72
C SER A 138 -14.14 4.53 0.10
#